data_48335e6b5af260df6c4ef5b32d806db0
#
_entry.id   48335e6b5af260df6c4ef5b32d806db0
#
_cell.length_a   1.000
_cell.length_b   1.000
_cell.length_c   1.000
_cell.angle_alpha   90.00
_cell.angle_beta   90.00
_cell.angle_gamma   90.00
#
_symmetry.space_group_name_H-M   'P 1'
#
loop_
_entity.id
_entity.type
_entity.pdbx_description
1 polymer ?
#
loop_
_entity_poly.entity_id
_entity_poly.type
_entity_poly.pdbx_seq_one_letter_code
_entity_poly.pdbx_strand_id
1 'polypeptide(L)'
;MFANNGTEYKRTKVGVKSVEDAIINLGAYAKATHRNYSNKALVLKAMADRDYMTLREISNYFYRVNGIYRRICDYVATMYRYDWYISPEIMGIDEKDLDEAKAIKEFAKILNFLDNSHIKKVCGDIALEVIKNGSFYGYCIRTPKRFYI
;
A
#
# COMPACT_ATOMS: atom_id res chain seq x y z
N MET A 1 -12.44 -43.32 22.68
CA MET A 1 -13.74 -43.17 22.01
C MET A 1 -13.99 -41.68 21.79
N PHE A 2 -13.53 -41.12 20.69
CA PHE A 2 -13.70 -39.69 20.38
C PHE A 2 -14.86 -39.52 19.42
N ALA A 3 -15.89 -38.82 19.85
CA ALA A 3 -17.05 -38.53 19.05
C ALA A 3 -16.70 -37.50 17.96
N ASN A 4 -16.84 -37.90 16.73
CA ASN A 4 -16.62 -37.07 15.54
C ASN A 4 -17.90 -36.23 15.31
N ASN A 5 -17.92 -34.98 15.81
CA ASN A 5 -18.99 -34.05 15.48
C ASN A 5 -18.79 -33.56 14.04
N GLY A 6 -19.36 -34.29 13.10
CA GLY A 6 -19.43 -33.90 11.70
C GLY A 6 -20.32 -32.67 11.54
N THR A 7 -19.72 -31.51 11.50
CA THR A 7 -20.38 -30.30 10.96
C THR A 7 -20.54 -30.46 9.46
N GLU A 8 -21.72 -30.89 9.05
CA GLU A 8 -22.13 -30.91 7.63
C GLU A 8 -22.14 -29.48 7.09
N TYR A 9 -21.09 -29.11 6.35
CA TYR A 9 -21.08 -27.86 5.58
C TYR A 9 -22.10 -27.99 4.46
N LYS A 10 -23.30 -27.43 4.64
CA LYS A 10 -24.27 -27.24 3.56
C LYS A 10 -23.64 -26.34 2.51
N ARG A 11 -23.12 -26.93 1.43
CA ARG A 11 -22.75 -26.21 0.21
C ARG A 11 -24.02 -25.59 -0.35
N THR A 12 -24.20 -24.28 -0.17
CA THR A 12 -25.22 -23.52 -0.89
C THR A 12 -24.84 -23.58 -2.37
N LYS A 13 -25.55 -24.39 -3.15
CA LYS A 13 -25.42 -24.37 -4.62
C LYS A 13 -25.98 -23.01 -5.06
N VAL A 14 -25.13 -22.05 -5.32
CA VAL A 14 -25.51 -20.86 -6.08
C VAL A 14 -25.72 -21.33 -7.51
N GLY A 15 -26.95 -21.69 -7.85
CA GLY A 15 -27.33 -22.06 -9.20
C GLY A 15 -27.39 -20.80 -10.06
N VAL A 16 -26.37 -20.56 -10.84
CA VAL A 16 -26.46 -19.66 -11.99
C VAL A 16 -27.33 -20.35 -13.01
N LYS A 17 -28.56 -19.87 -13.18
CA LYS A 17 -29.55 -20.51 -14.04
C LYS A 17 -29.22 -20.41 -15.53
N SER A 18 -28.48 -19.37 -15.92
CA SER A 18 -27.93 -19.19 -17.27
C SER A 18 -26.70 -18.30 -17.27
N VAL A 19 -25.85 -18.36 -18.29
CA VAL A 19 -24.74 -17.46 -18.51
C VAL A 19 -25.24 -16.02 -18.69
N GLU A 20 -26.41 -15.85 -19.29
CA GLU A 20 -27.07 -14.56 -19.49
C GLU A 20 -27.47 -13.91 -18.15
N ASP A 21 -28.05 -14.69 -17.21
CA ASP A 21 -28.39 -14.21 -15.87
C ASP A 21 -27.13 -13.79 -15.09
N ALA A 22 -26.02 -14.51 -15.28
CA ALA A 22 -24.73 -14.14 -14.68
C ALA A 22 -24.19 -12.83 -15.24
N ILE A 23 -24.28 -12.60 -16.54
CA ILE A 23 -23.84 -11.38 -17.21
C ILE A 23 -24.71 -10.19 -16.79
N ILE A 24 -26.04 -10.37 -16.71
CA ILE A 24 -26.98 -9.36 -16.25
C ILE A 24 -26.70 -8.98 -14.80
N ASN A 25 -26.47 -9.98 -13.93
CA ASN A 25 -26.15 -9.75 -12.54
C ASN A 25 -24.80 -9.07 -12.35
N LEU A 26 -23.77 -9.44 -13.14
CA LEU A 26 -22.49 -8.75 -13.15
C LEU A 26 -22.63 -7.30 -13.62
N GLY A 27 -23.44 -7.06 -14.66
CA GLY A 27 -23.71 -5.71 -15.14
C GLY A 27 -24.47 -4.85 -14.13
N ALA A 28 -25.46 -5.42 -13.43
CA ALA A 28 -26.18 -4.75 -12.35
C ALA A 28 -25.28 -4.48 -11.14
N TYR A 29 -24.43 -5.45 -10.77
CA TYR A 29 -23.45 -5.30 -9.69
C TYR A 29 -22.39 -4.24 -10.03
N ALA A 30 -21.89 -4.24 -11.26
CA ALA A 30 -20.98 -3.23 -11.75
C ALA A 30 -21.60 -1.83 -11.72
N LYS A 31 -22.87 -1.67 -12.10
CA LYS A 31 -23.60 -0.40 -12.00
C LYS A 31 -23.84 0.04 -10.55
N ALA A 32 -24.14 -0.88 -9.66
CA ALA A 32 -24.38 -0.58 -8.25
C ALA A 32 -23.10 -0.20 -7.49
N THR A 33 -21.95 -0.76 -7.89
CA THR A 33 -20.64 -0.46 -7.29
C THR A 33 -19.93 0.73 -7.94
N HIS A 34 -20.32 1.10 -9.16
CA HIS A 34 -19.79 2.28 -9.84
C HIS A 34 -20.60 3.53 -9.45
N ARG A 35 -20.26 4.17 -8.34
CA ARG A 35 -20.46 5.61 -8.25
C ARG A 35 -19.76 6.21 -9.46
N ASN A 36 -20.45 7.08 -10.20
CA ASN A 36 -19.95 7.62 -11.46
C ASN A 36 -18.89 8.70 -11.20
N TYR A 37 -17.71 8.25 -10.69
CA TYR A 37 -16.57 9.13 -10.35
C TYR A 37 -15.97 9.83 -11.57
N SER A 38 -16.38 9.47 -12.79
CA SER A 38 -15.99 10.17 -14.01
C SER A 38 -16.71 11.49 -14.21
N ASN A 39 -17.69 11.83 -13.37
CA ASN A 39 -18.44 13.07 -13.48
C ASN A 39 -17.58 14.26 -12.99
N LYS A 40 -17.19 15.15 -13.92
CA LYS A 40 -16.43 16.35 -13.63
C LYS A 40 -17.08 17.23 -12.54
N ALA A 41 -18.42 17.33 -12.54
CA ALA A 41 -19.14 18.14 -11.55
C ALA A 41 -18.96 17.59 -10.11
N LEU A 42 -18.94 16.26 -9.95
CA LEU A 42 -18.70 15.63 -8.65
C LEU A 42 -17.27 15.89 -8.15
N VAL A 43 -16.27 15.81 -9.03
CA VAL A 43 -14.88 16.11 -8.69
C VAL A 43 -14.72 17.56 -8.24
N LEU A 44 -15.27 18.51 -9.04
CA LEU A 44 -15.20 19.95 -8.73
C LEU A 44 -15.92 20.28 -7.41
N LYS A 45 -17.07 19.66 -7.17
CA LYS A 45 -17.79 19.82 -5.90
C LYS A 45 -16.97 19.30 -4.73
N ALA A 46 -16.43 18.08 -4.81
CA ALA A 46 -15.60 17.50 -3.75
C ALA A 46 -14.35 18.35 -3.46
N MET A 47 -13.76 18.97 -4.49
CA MET A 47 -12.64 19.91 -4.32
C MET A 47 -13.08 21.20 -3.61
N ALA A 48 -14.22 21.77 -3.99
CA ALA A 48 -14.75 23.00 -3.40
C ALA A 48 -15.13 22.79 -1.92
N ASP A 49 -15.77 21.65 -1.64
CA ASP A 49 -16.24 21.28 -0.29
C ASP A 49 -15.10 20.73 0.59
N ARG A 50 -13.89 20.55 0.04
CA ARG A 50 -12.74 19.89 0.70
C ARG A 50 -13.09 18.50 1.25
N ASP A 51 -13.94 17.78 0.53
CA ASP A 51 -14.32 16.41 0.88
C ASP A 51 -13.20 15.43 0.50
N TYR A 52 -12.22 15.31 1.39
CA TYR A 52 -11.04 14.45 1.19
C TYR A 52 -11.41 12.96 1.09
N MET A 53 -12.51 12.52 1.67
CA MET A 53 -12.95 11.12 1.56
C MET A 53 -13.37 10.82 0.12
N THR A 54 -14.25 11.64 -0.44
CA THR A 54 -14.67 11.50 -1.83
C THR A 54 -13.49 11.67 -2.80
N LEU A 55 -12.57 12.61 -2.53
CA LEU A 55 -11.38 12.80 -3.38
C LEU A 55 -10.46 11.57 -3.38
N ARG A 56 -10.28 10.90 -2.25
CA ARG A 56 -9.52 9.64 -2.16
C ARG A 56 -10.19 8.50 -2.92
N GLU A 57 -11.52 8.37 -2.80
CA GLU A 57 -12.29 7.38 -3.57
C GLU A 57 -12.16 7.62 -5.07
N ILE A 58 -12.24 8.87 -5.52
CA ILE A 58 -12.02 9.28 -6.92
C ILE A 58 -10.62 8.92 -7.38
N SER A 59 -9.59 9.26 -6.62
CA SER A 59 -8.19 8.94 -6.94
C SER A 59 -7.97 7.43 -7.06
N ASN A 60 -8.45 6.64 -6.10
CA ASN A 60 -8.37 5.19 -6.14
C ASN A 60 -9.14 4.57 -7.32
N TYR A 61 -10.28 5.15 -7.69
CA TYR A 61 -11.02 4.75 -8.87
C TYR A 61 -10.20 4.98 -10.14
N PHE A 62 -9.64 6.20 -10.33
CA PHE A 62 -8.82 6.51 -11.50
C PHE A 62 -7.54 5.68 -11.56
N TYR A 63 -6.93 5.39 -10.43
CA TYR A 63 -5.77 4.50 -10.38
C TYR A 63 -6.08 3.09 -10.93
N ARG A 64 -7.32 2.61 -10.76
CA ARG A 64 -7.75 1.30 -11.27
C ARG A 64 -8.12 1.32 -12.75
N VAL A 65 -8.79 2.39 -13.22
CA VAL A 65 -9.38 2.41 -14.56
C VAL A 65 -8.56 3.20 -15.57
N ASN A 66 -7.73 4.15 -15.16
CA ASN A 66 -6.94 4.99 -16.03
C ASN A 66 -5.47 4.56 -16.04
N GLY A 67 -5.04 3.89 -17.11
CA GLY A 67 -3.68 3.38 -17.23
C GLY A 67 -2.59 4.48 -17.24
N ILE A 68 -2.91 5.69 -17.73
CA ILE A 68 -1.96 6.82 -17.73
C ILE A 68 -1.77 7.32 -16.30
N TYR A 69 -2.86 7.56 -15.58
CA TYR A 69 -2.80 7.99 -14.18
C TYR A 69 -2.05 6.98 -13.31
N ARG A 70 -2.36 5.70 -13.48
CA ARG A 70 -1.65 4.61 -12.80
C ARG A 70 -0.14 4.65 -13.07
N ARG A 71 0.26 4.76 -14.34
CA ARG A 71 1.69 4.81 -14.71
C ARG A 71 2.40 6.00 -14.07
N ILE A 72 1.76 7.17 -14.02
CA ILE A 72 2.33 8.36 -13.38
C ILE A 72 2.52 8.11 -11.88
N CYS A 73 1.51 7.59 -11.19
CA CYS A 73 1.60 7.27 -9.76
C CYS A 73 2.69 6.24 -9.48
N ASP A 74 2.73 5.15 -10.26
CA ASP A 74 3.74 4.08 -10.10
C ASP A 74 5.15 4.61 -10.40
N TYR A 75 5.32 5.45 -11.43
CA TYR A 75 6.60 6.05 -11.77
C TYR A 75 7.13 6.93 -10.64
N VAL A 76 6.32 7.85 -10.15
CA VAL A 76 6.72 8.75 -9.05
C VAL A 76 7.01 7.95 -7.77
N ALA A 77 6.18 6.97 -7.43
CA ALA A 77 6.42 6.10 -6.28
C ALA A 77 7.72 5.29 -6.40
N THR A 78 8.07 4.87 -7.63
CA THR A 78 9.27 4.08 -7.88
C THR A 78 10.55 4.90 -7.73
N MET A 79 10.51 6.22 -7.94
CA MET A 79 11.67 7.10 -7.74
C MET A 79 12.22 7.00 -6.32
N TYR A 80 11.37 6.79 -5.32
CA TYR A 80 11.78 6.60 -3.92
C TYR A 80 12.46 5.26 -3.62
N ARG A 81 12.60 4.37 -4.58
CA ARG A 81 13.28 3.08 -4.44
C ARG A 81 14.74 3.11 -4.91
N TYR A 82 15.13 4.09 -5.72
CA TYR A 82 16.42 4.06 -6.42
C TYR A 82 17.49 4.94 -5.78
N ASP A 83 17.16 6.16 -5.43
CA ASP A 83 18.14 7.18 -5.06
C ASP A 83 18.16 7.43 -3.54
N TRP A 84 18.63 6.46 -2.77
CA TRP A 84 18.90 6.67 -1.37
C TRP A 84 20.14 5.91 -0.90
N TYR A 85 20.85 6.52 -0.01
CA TYR A 85 22.03 5.94 0.64
C TYR A 85 21.92 6.11 2.14
N ILE A 86 22.67 5.28 2.87
CA ILE A 86 22.76 5.35 4.32
C ILE A 86 24.16 5.80 4.65
N SER A 87 24.27 6.91 5.37
CA SER A 87 25.54 7.41 5.89
C SER A 87 25.52 7.30 7.42
N PRO A 88 26.58 6.79 8.06
CA PRO A 88 26.70 6.87 9.50
C PRO A 88 26.94 8.33 9.89
N GLU A 89 26.07 8.90 10.69
CA GLU A 89 26.26 10.21 11.30
C GLU A 89 26.78 10.00 12.71
N ILE A 90 28.00 10.43 12.96
CA ILE A 90 28.66 10.29 14.25
C ILE A 90 28.53 11.62 15.00
N MET A 91 27.48 11.70 15.81
CA MET A 91 27.26 12.89 16.63
C MET A 91 28.05 12.80 17.96
N GLY A 92 28.84 13.81 18.27
CA GLY A 92 29.38 14.04 19.60
C GLY A 92 30.59 13.19 20.01
N ILE A 93 31.24 12.51 19.07
CA ILE A 93 32.47 11.77 19.29
C ILE A 93 33.59 12.48 18.50
N ASP A 94 34.68 12.85 19.18
CA ASP A 94 35.85 13.36 18.48
C ASP A 94 36.47 12.27 17.61
N GLU A 95 36.91 12.61 16.39
CA GLU A 95 37.50 11.65 15.42
C GLU A 95 38.64 10.81 16.03
N LYS A 96 39.33 11.33 17.06
CA LYS A 96 40.42 10.64 17.74
C LYS A 96 39.97 9.50 18.66
N ASP A 97 38.74 9.53 19.12
CA ASP A 97 38.14 8.53 20.03
C ASP A 97 37.26 7.52 19.31
N LEU A 98 37.20 7.60 17.97
CA LEU A 98 36.39 6.74 17.16
C LEU A 98 37.06 5.37 16.95
N ASP A 99 36.46 4.31 17.48
CA ASP A 99 36.82 2.93 17.15
C ASP A 99 36.17 2.57 15.79
N GLU A 100 36.93 2.76 14.71
CA GLU A 100 36.47 2.50 13.34
C GLU A 100 35.95 1.05 13.16
N ALA A 101 36.62 0.06 13.73
CA ALA A 101 36.24 -1.34 13.58
C ALA A 101 34.88 -1.61 14.24
N LYS A 102 34.62 -0.99 15.39
CA LYS A 102 33.34 -1.07 16.08
C LYS A 102 32.24 -0.34 15.29
N ALA A 103 32.53 0.86 14.76
CA ALA A 103 31.59 1.63 13.96
C ALA A 103 31.17 0.88 12.70
N ILE A 104 32.12 0.29 11.96
CA ILE A 104 31.84 -0.54 10.77
C ILE A 104 30.96 -1.74 11.13
N LYS A 105 31.24 -2.41 12.25
CA LYS A 105 30.45 -3.57 12.68
C LYS A 105 29.02 -3.20 13.06
N GLU A 106 28.81 -2.10 13.74
CA GLU A 106 27.47 -1.60 14.08
C GLU A 106 26.72 -1.14 12.83
N PHE A 107 27.39 -0.45 11.91
CA PHE A 107 26.82 -0.04 10.64
C PHE A 107 26.37 -1.25 9.79
N ALA A 108 27.19 -2.29 9.72
CA ALA A 108 26.83 -3.52 9.04
C ALA A 108 25.57 -4.19 9.62
N LYS A 109 25.37 -4.12 10.95
CA LYS A 109 24.15 -4.62 11.59
C LYS A 109 22.91 -3.81 11.18
N ILE A 110 23.06 -2.48 11.10
CA ILE A 110 21.98 -1.58 10.68
C ILE A 110 21.61 -1.86 9.22
N LEU A 111 22.60 -1.99 8.32
CA LEU A 111 22.36 -2.34 6.92
C LEU A 111 21.59 -3.65 6.80
N ASN A 112 22.04 -4.70 7.47
CA ASN A 112 21.35 -5.99 7.47
C ASN A 112 19.91 -5.90 8.00
N PHE A 113 19.67 -5.08 9.03
CA PHE A 113 18.32 -4.86 9.56
C PHE A 113 17.41 -4.17 8.54
N LEU A 114 17.91 -3.16 7.84
CA LEU A 114 17.17 -2.42 6.82
C LEU A 114 16.91 -3.26 5.58
N ASP A 115 17.88 -4.07 5.14
CA ASP A 115 17.71 -4.99 4.01
C ASP A 115 16.68 -6.08 4.32
N ASN A 116 16.74 -6.67 5.52
CA ASN A 116 15.75 -7.65 5.98
C ASN A 116 14.33 -7.05 6.11
N SER A 117 14.24 -5.74 6.31
CA SER A 117 12.98 -5.01 6.39
C SER A 117 12.47 -4.56 5.02
N HIS A 118 13.20 -4.81 3.93
CA HIS A 118 12.88 -4.38 2.57
C HIS A 118 12.53 -2.88 2.48
N ILE A 119 13.32 -2.04 3.16
CA ILE A 119 13.00 -0.62 3.36
C ILE A 119 12.74 0.12 2.04
N LYS A 120 13.46 -0.21 0.97
CA LYS A 120 13.25 0.39 -0.36
C LYS A 120 11.84 0.14 -0.89
N LYS A 121 11.34 -1.09 -0.74
CA LYS A 121 9.98 -1.43 -1.13
C LYS A 121 8.97 -0.70 -0.26
N VAL A 122 9.17 -0.73 1.05
CA VAL A 122 8.28 -0.06 2.02
C VAL A 122 8.16 1.44 1.72
N CYS A 123 9.27 2.13 1.46
CA CYS A 123 9.26 3.54 1.08
C CYS A 123 8.47 3.78 -0.22
N GLY A 124 8.64 2.94 -1.24
CA GLY A 124 7.88 3.04 -2.48
C GLY A 124 6.38 2.79 -2.27
N ASP A 125 6.01 1.82 -1.44
CA ASP A 125 4.61 1.52 -1.14
C ASP A 125 3.95 2.67 -0.34
N ILE A 126 4.65 3.25 0.63
CA ILE A 126 4.21 4.46 1.35
C ILE A 126 4.06 5.64 0.39
N ALA A 127 5.04 5.88 -0.48
CA ALA A 127 4.99 6.96 -1.46
C ALA A 127 3.78 6.80 -2.39
N LEU A 128 3.49 5.59 -2.85
CA LEU A 128 2.32 5.31 -3.68
C LEU A 128 1.01 5.67 -2.96
N GLU A 129 0.88 5.29 -1.70
CA GLU A 129 -0.31 5.63 -0.91
C GLU A 129 -0.43 7.15 -0.67
N VAL A 130 0.68 7.84 -0.41
CA VAL A 130 0.70 9.30 -0.27
C VAL A 130 0.30 9.99 -1.58
N ILE A 131 0.79 9.51 -2.73
CA ILE A 131 0.43 10.07 -4.04
C ILE A 131 -1.06 9.89 -4.33
N LYS A 132 -1.62 8.71 -4.05
CA LYS A 132 -3.04 8.42 -4.30
C LYS A 132 -3.99 9.10 -3.31
N ASN A 133 -3.63 9.07 -2.03
CA ASN A 133 -4.54 9.41 -0.93
C ASN A 133 -4.18 10.71 -0.21
N GLY A 134 -3.05 11.34 -0.57
CA GLY A 134 -2.54 12.56 0.07
C GLY A 134 -1.94 12.32 1.47
N SER A 135 -2.05 11.12 2.01
CA SER A 135 -1.52 10.75 3.34
C SER A 135 -1.38 9.23 3.45
N PHE A 136 -0.49 8.82 4.35
CA PHE A 136 -0.33 7.42 4.75
C PHE A 136 -0.46 7.30 6.27
N TYR A 137 -1.19 6.29 6.71
CA TYR A 137 -1.30 5.90 8.11
C TYR A 137 -1.02 4.40 8.21
N GLY A 138 -0.06 4.03 9.06
CA GLY A 138 0.33 2.64 9.25
C GLY A 138 0.86 2.39 10.65
N TYR A 139 0.92 1.13 11.03
CA TYR A 139 1.52 0.68 12.28
C TYR A 139 2.91 0.11 11.99
N CYS A 140 3.91 0.56 12.73
CA CYS A 140 5.24 -0.02 12.65
C CYS A 140 5.40 -1.09 13.75
N ILE A 141 5.53 -2.34 13.34
CA ILE A 141 5.81 -3.47 14.24
C ILE A 141 7.29 -3.80 14.14
N ARG A 142 8.03 -3.57 15.21
CA ARG A 142 9.47 -3.83 15.29
C ARG A 142 9.73 -5.21 15.91
N THR A 143 10.59 -5.98 15.27
CA THR A 143 11.16 -7.22 15.80
C THR A 143 12.69 -7.08 15.88
N PRO A 144 13.41 -7.98 16.58
CA PRO A 144 14.88 -7.93 16.65
C PRO A 144 15.59 -8.02 15.28
N LYS A 145 14.95 -8.61 14.27
CA LYS A 145 15.56 -8.87 12.95
C LYS A 145 15.08 -7.93 11.85
N ARG A 146 13.88 -7.36 11.98
CA ARG A 146 13.25 -6.51 10.96
C ARG A 146 12.07 -5.74 11.51
N PHE A 147 11.58 -4.77 10.77
CA PHE A 147 10.30 -4.12 11.04
C PHE A 147 9.31 -4.37 9.89
N TYR A 148 8.03 -4.17 10.20
CA TYR A 148 6.92 -4.24 9.24
C TYR A 148 6.09 -2.96 9.36
N ILE A 149 5.54 -2.50 8.26
CA ILE A 149 4.58 -1.38 8.18
C ILE A 149 3.33 -1.88 7.49
#